data_da23bdacd1bc7ad3936c14aa51b475b6
#
_entry.id   da23bdacd1bc7ad3936c14aa51b475b6
#
_cell.length_a   1.000
_cell.length_b   1.000
_cell.length_c   1.000
_cell.angle_alpha   90.00
_cell.angle_beta   90.00
_cell.angle_gamma   90.00
#
_symmetry.space_group_name_H-M   'P 1'
#
loop_
_entity.id
_entity.type
_entity.pdbx_description
1 polymer ?
#
loop_
_entity_poly.entity_id
_entity_poly.type
_entity_poly.pdbx_seq_one_letter_code
_entity_poly.pdbx_strand_id
1 'polypeptide(L)'
;MKHSEKEHLKENEVAHVLVAASESFGQNRSQVLAIGGAILALLVAVGGYLTWQRNKDAVVSGLLADAMVVYEAPVQAPAPPGMEGGTGVPAQAPGTYPTEKAKLEAALPKFVAAADSSPASTPGRLARLNAASVLVALGRFD
;
A
#
# COMPACT_ATOMS: atom_id res chain seq x y z
N MET A 1 45.79 -1.93 -9.58
CA MET A 1 46.25 -0.66 -9.04
C MET A 1 45.45 0.55 -9.56
N LYS A 2 44.14 0.50 -9.65
CA LYS A 2 43.27 1.60 -10.14
C LYS A 2 42.09 1.98 -9.21
N HIS A 3 41.99 1.35 -8.05
CA HIS A 3 40.89 1.61 -7.11
C HIS A 3 41.24 2.66 -6.04
N SER A 4 42.48 2.74 -5.61
CA SER A 4 42.94 3.70 -4.58
C SER A 4 43.00 5.15 -5.10
N GLU A 5 43.29 5.35 -6.41
CA GLU A 5 43.40 6.67 -7.00
C GLU A 5 42.04 7.40 -7.11
N LYS A 6 40.95 6.64 -7.27
CA LYS A 6 39.59 7.19 -7.31
C LYS A 6 39.02 7.57 -5.92
N GLU A 7 39.48 6.92 -4.87
CA GLU A 7 39.09 7.26 -3.50
C GLU A 7 39.78 8.53 -3.01
N HIS A 8 41.07 8.72 -3.32
CA HIS A 8 41.79 9.93 -2.98
C HIS A 8 41.29 11.18 -3.73
N LEU A 9 40.77 11.03 -4.94
CA LEU A 9 40.16 12.14 -5.68
C LEU A 9 38.83 12.58 -5.08
N LYS A 10 38.04 11.63 -4.57
CA LYS A 10 36.75 11.93 -3.90
C LYS A 10 36.93 12.55 -2.52
N GLU A 11 37.92 12.09 -1.75
CA GLU A 11 38.24 12.67 -0.44
C GLU A 11 38.72 14.13 -0.57
N ASN A 12 39.51 14.41 -1.61
CA ASN A 12 40.05 15.76 -1.81
C ASN A 12 38.94 16.73 -2.31
N GLU A 13 38.00 16.25 -3.11
CA GLU A 13 36.86 17.04 -3.59
C GLU A 13 35.87 17.37 -2.48
N VAL A 14 35.58 16.41 -1.60
CA VAL A 14 34.74 16.64 -0.42
C VAL A 14 35.43 17.56 0.59
N ALA A 15 36.75 17.44 0.78
CA ALA A 15 37.52 18.33 1.64
C ALA A 15 37.54 19.77 1.10
N HIS A 16 37.70 19.96 -0.21
CA HIS A 16 37.63 21.28 -0.83
C HIS A 16 36.24 21.92 -0.74
N VAL A 17 35.18 21.15 -0.90
CA VAL A 17 33.80 21.63 -0.70
C VAL A 17 33.55 22.01 0.74
N LEU A 18 34.05 21.24 1.70
CA LEU A 18 33.95 21.55 3.14
C LEU A 18 34.72 22.79 3.53
N VAL A 19 35.93 22.98 3.01
CA VAL A 19 36.75 24.18 3.28
C VAL A 19 36.12 25.40 2.62
N ALA A 20 35.70 25.35 1.39
CA ALA A 20 35.00 26.43 0.69
C ALA A 20 33.65 26.77 1.38
N ALA A 21 32.96 25.75 1.90
CA ALA A 21 31.76 25.97 2.72
C ALA A 21 32.13 26.70 4.04
N SER A 22 33.21 26.30 4.71
CA SER A 22 33.61 26.93 5.99
C SER A 22 34.08 28.39 5.84
N GLU A 23 34.74 28.76 4.75
CA GLU A 23 35.13 30.14 4.45
C GLU A 23 33.93 31.03 4.09
N SER A 24 32.94 30.46 3.38
CA SER A 24 31.67 31.15 3.08
C SER A 24 30.77 31.34 4.32
N PHE A 25 30.92 30.49 5.34
CA PHE A 25 30.20 30.59 6.63
C PHE A 25 30.55 31.86 7.41
N GLY A 26 31.74 32.42 7.23
CA GLY A 26 32.18 33.63 7.96
C GLY A 26 31.55 34.92 7.46
N GLN A 27 31.29 35.06 6.17
CA GLN A 27 30.89 36.29 5.52
C GLN A 27 29.38 36.42 5.27
N ASN A 28 28.64 35.29 5.12
CA ASN A 28 27.22 35.30 4.79
C ASN A 28 26.38 34.31 5.62
N ARG A 29 26.52 34.38 6.96
CA ARG A 29 25.79 33.48 7.88
C ARG A 29 24.28 33.44 7.63
N SER A 30 23.66 34.56 7.27
CA SER A 30 22.22 34.60 7.00
C SER A 30 21.82 33.83 5.72
N GLN A 31 22.64 33.90 4.67
CA GLN A 31 22.36 33.16 3.42
C GLN A 31 22.58 31.69 3.59
N VAL A 32 23.62 31.26 4.29
CA VAL A 32 23.87 29.81 4.55
C VAL A 32 22.77 29.21 5.42
N LEU A 33 22.32 29.92 6.45
CA LEU A 33 21.20 29.51 7.27
C LEU A 33 19.88 29.45 6.47
N ALA A 34 19.66 30.41 5.57
CA ALA A 34 18.47 30.41 4.71
C ALA A 34 18.47 29.23 3.74
N ILE A 35 19.60 28.94 3.07
CA ILE A 35 19.75 27.83 2.15
C ILE A 35 19.64 26.50 2.91
N GLY A 36 20.34 26.34 4.04
CA GLY A 36 20.27 25.15 4.88
C GLY A 36 18.86 24.91 5.42
N GLY A 37 18.18 25.95 5.85
CA GLY A 37 16.78 25.90 6.29
C GLY A 37 15.82 25.52 5.15
N ALA A 38 16.03 26.06 3.95
CA ALA A 38 15.23 25.72 2.78
C ALA A 38 15.40 24.23 2.38
N ILE A 39 16.63 23.73 2.38
CA ILE A 39 16.92 22.31 2.09
C ILE A 39 16.28 21.42 3.15
N LEU A 40 16.42 21.75 4.43
CA LEU A 40 15.80 20.99 5.51
C LEU A 40 14.28 20.96 5.41
N ALA A 41 13.66 22.12 5.14
CA ALA A 41 12.22 22.23 4.94
C ALA A 41 11.75 21.37 3.75
N LEU A 42 12.50 21.34 2.66
CA LEU A 42 12.20 20.51 1.48
C LEU A 42 12.32 19.03 1.80
N LEU A 43 13.34 18.59 2.53
CA LEU A 43 13.49 17.21 2.96
C LEU A 43 12.35 16.75 3.89
N VAL A 44 11.93 17.60 4.82
CA VAL A 44 10.79 17.33 5.71
C VAL A 44 9.49 17.26 4.92
N ALA A 45 9.27 18.15 3.96
CA ALA A 45 8.09 18.15 3.11
C ALA A 45 8.02 16.89 2.25
N VAL A 46 9.13 16.51 1.60
CA VAL A 46 9.21 15.28 0.78
C VAL A 46 9.05 14.03 1.65
N GLY A 47 9.74 13.95 2.78
CA GLY A 47 9.64 12.84 3.72
C GLY A 47 8.23 12.68 4.28
N GLY A 48 7.59 13.77 4.68
CA GLY A 48 6.21 13.80 5.15
C GLY A 48 5.21 13.35 4.07
N TYR A 49 5.38 13.85 2.84
CA TYR A 49 4.55 13.45 1.71
C TYR A 49 4.67 11.96 1.40
N LEU A 50 5.88 11.42 1.34
CA LEU A 50 6.12 10.00 1.08
C LEU A 50 5.54 9.10 2.19
N THR A 51 5.67 9.52 3.45
CA THR A 51 5.11 8.78 4.59
C THR A 51 3.58 8.78 4.54
N TRP A 52 2.98 9.92 4.23
CA TRP A 52 1.53 10.04 4.07
C TRP A 52 0.99 9.16 2.94
N GLN A 53 1.69 9.14 1.79
CA GLN A 53 1.32 8.29 0.67
C GLN A 53 1.43 6.80 1.03
N ARG A 54 2.50 6.39 1.69
CA ARG A 54 2.67 4.99 2.17
C ARG A 54 1.57 4.57 3.14
N ASN A 55 1.17 5.45 4.05
CA ASN A 55 0.07 5.17 4.96
C ASN A 55 -1.26 4.94 4.23
N LYS A 56 -1.56 5.74 3.21
CA LYS A 56 -2.74 5.53 2.37
C LYS A 56 -2.69 4.18 1.65
N ASP A 57 -1.55 3.85 1.05
CA ASP A 57 -1.37 2.57 0.36
C ASP A 57 -1.50 1.38 1.32
N ALA A 58 -1.03 1.50 2.56
CA ALA A 58 -1.17 0.47 3.59
C ALA A 58 -2.64 0.22 3.96
N VAL A 59 -3.43 1.27 4.13
CA VAL A 59 -4.88 1.15 4.42
C VAL A 59 -5.61 0.45 3.26
N VAL A 60 -5.33 0.86 2.02
CA VAL A 60 -5.96 0.25 0.84
C VAL A 60 -5.53 -1.21 0.67
N SER A 61 -4.27 -1.52 0.97
CA SER A 61 -3.77 -2.90 0.96
C SER A 61 -4.47 -3.77 2.00
N GLY A 62 -4.77 -3.22 3.19
CA GLY A 62 -5.58 -3.90 4.21
C GLY A 62 -6.99 -4.19 3.72
N LEU A 63 -7.67 -3.19 3.14
CA LEU A 63 -9.01 -3.39 2.57
C LEU A 63 -9.03 -4.41 1.42
N LEU A 64 -8.00 -4.39 0.58
CA LEU A 64 -7.84 -5.39 -0.49
C LEU A 64 -7.62 -6.79 0.09
N ALA A 65 -6.79 -6.94 1.12
CA ALA A 65 -6.58 -8.21 1.79
C ALA A 65 -7.87 -8.76 2.40
N ASP A 66 -8.66 -7.92 3.06
CA ASP A 66 -9.98 -8.31 3.60
C ASP A 66 -10.96 -8.75 2.49
N ALA A 67 -10.90 -8.10 1.33
CA ALA A 67 -11.70 -8.51 0.19
C ALA A 67 -11.24 -9.86 -0.38
N MET A 68 -9.92 -10.09 -0.44
CA MET A 68 -9.34 -11.35 -0.91
C MET A 68 -9.68 -12.52 0.02
N VAL A 69 -9.68 -12.31 1.34
CA VAL A 69 -10.09 -13.34 2.31
C VAL A 69 -11.52 -13.84 2.02
N VAL A 70 -12.44 -12.93 1.68
CA VAL A 70 -13.81 -13.31 1.30
C VAL A 70 -13.86 -13.98 -0.06
N TYR A 71 -13.10 -13.46 -1.01
CA TYR A 71 -13.04 -13.99 -2.38
C TYR A 71 -12.48 -15.43 -2.43
N GLU A 72 -11.49 -15.73 -1.60
CA GLU A 72 -10.85 -17.05 -1.51
C GLU A 72 -11.54 -17.99 -0.51
N ALA A 73 -12.59 -17.51 0.19
CA ALA A 73 -13.30 -18.30 1.17
C ALA A 73 -13.86 -19.59 0.57
N PRO A 74 -13.81 -20.71 1.31
CA PRO A 74 -14.34 -21.97 0.84
C PRO A 74 -15.86 -21.92 0.70
N VAL A 75 -16.36 -22.54 -0.35
CA VAL A 75 -17.80 -22.76 -0.56
C VAL A 75 -18.18 -24.09 0.05
N GLN A 76 -19.12 -24.06 0.99
CA GLN A 76 -19.64 -25.24 1.65
C GLN A 76 -21.17 -25.22 1.58
N ALA A 77 -21.73 -26.20 0.89
CA ALA A 77 -23.18 -26.32 0.84
C ALA A 77 -23.78 -26.49 2.25
N PRO A 78 -24.92 -25.86 2.54
CA PRO A 78 -25.63 -26.08 3.81
C PRO A 78 -25.94 -27.58 3.99
N ALA A 79 -25.89 -28.05 5.24
CA ALA A 79 -26.28 -29.40 5.56
C ALA A 79 -27.73 -29.69 5.10
N PRO A 80 -28.03 -30.85 4.55
CA PRO A 80 -29.39 -31.19 4.13
C PRO A 80 -30.36 -31.10 5.32
N PRO A 81 -31.60 -30.60 5.09
CA PRO A 81 -32.61 -30.53 6.14
C PRO A 81 -32.93 -31.94 6.61
N GLY A 82 -32.70 -32.24 7.88
CA GLY A 82 -32.93 -33.58 8.48
C GLY A 82 -31.74 -34.11 9.28
N MET A 83 -30.56 -33.51 9.20
CA MET A 83 -29.42 -33.84 10.07
C MET A 83 -29.27 -32.87 11.28
N GLU A 84 -30.29 -32.12 11.58
CA GLU A 84 -30.30 -31.19 12.72
C GLU A 84 -30.37 -31.84 14.11
N GLY A 85 -30.23 -33.17 14.20
CA GLY A 85 -30.45 -33.94 15.43
C GLY A 85 -29.19 -34.45 16.15
N GLY A 86 -28.01 -34.04 15.75
CA GLY A 86 -26.78 -34.59 16.36
C GLY A 86 -25.70 -33.55 16.54
N THR A 87 -25.55 -33.04 17.78
CA THR A 87 -24.35 -32.36 18.27
C THR A 87 -23.87 -31.13 17.49
N GLY A 88 -24.51 -29.98 17.72
CA GLY A 88 -23.79 -28.65 17.73
C GLY A 88 -22.94 -28.26 16.52
N VAL A 89 -23.07 -28.89 15.37
CA VAL A 89 -22.38 -28.45 14.14
C VAL A 89 -23.19 -27.26 13.60
N PRO A 90 -22.64 -26.05 13.54
CA PRO A 90 -23.34 -24.93 12.94
C PRO A 90 -23.71 -25.30 11.50
N ALA A 91 -24.90 -24.90 11.07
CA ALA A 91 -25.44 -25.18 9.74
C ALA A 91 -24.48 -24.70 8.61
N GLN A 92 -23.56 -23.84 8.94
CA GLN A 92 -22.47 -23.38 8.11
C GLN A 92 -21.24 -23.03 8.97
N ALA A 93 -20.06 -23.51 8.57
CA ALA A 93 -18.83 -23.18 9.29
C ALA A 93 -18.51 -21.67 9.17
N PRO A 94 -17.99 -21.04 10.22
CA PRO A 94 -17.57 -19.63 10.16
C PRO A 94 -16.58 -19.41 9.02
N GLY A 95 -16.77 -18.33 8.24
CA GLY A 95 -15.89 -17.98 7.13
C GLY A 95 -16.11 -18.79 5.84
N THR A 96 -17.20 -19.58 5.75
CA THR A 96 -17.60 -20.28 4.53
C THR A 96 -18.85 -19.64 3.92
N TYR A 97 -19.07 -19.90 2.62
CA TYR A 97 -20.24 -19.41 1.90
C TYR A 97 -21.05 -20.57 1.33
N PRO A 98 -22.41 -20.48 1.30
CA PRO A 98 -23.26 -21.58 0.83
C PRO A 98 -23.12 -21.82 -0.68
N THR A 99 -22.80 -20.80 -1.45
CA THR A 99 -22.66 -20.85 -2.91
C THR A 99 -21.55 -19.91 -3.37
N GLU A 100 -20.98 -20.22 -4.54
CA GLU A 100 -20.02 -19.34 -5.22
C GLU A 100 -20.59 -17.94 -5.44
N LYS A 101 -21.85 -17.86 -5.87
CA LYS A 101 -22.55 -16.58 -6.07
C LYS A 101 -22.61 -15.75 -4.79
N ALA A 102 -23.01 -16.34 -3.67
CA ALA A 102 -23.09 -15.63 -2.39
C ALA A 102 -21.72 -15.13 -1.93
N LYS A 103 -20.66 -15.89 -2.16
CA LYS A 103 -19.28 -15.49 -1.90
C LYS A 103 -18.87 -14.29 -2.74
N LEU A 104 -19.11 -14.34 -4.03
CA LEU A 104 -18.78 -13.25 -4.96
C LEU A 104 -19.59 -11.98 -4.66
N GLU A 105 -20.86 -12.11 -4.33
CA GLU A 105 -21.71 -10.99 -3.91
C GLU A 105 -21.23 -10.36 -2.59
N ALA A 106 -20.66 -11.12 -1.68
CA ALA A 106 -20.07 -10.61 -0.44
C ALA A 106 -18.69 -9.97 -0.67
N ALA A 107 -17.89 -10.47 -1.61
CA ALA A 107 -16.57 -9.94 -1.95
C ALA A 107 -16.65 -8.61 -2.73
N LEU A 108 -17.63 -8.46 -3.62
CA LEU A 108 -17.77 -7.31 -4.52
C LEU A 108 -17.73 -5.97 -3.79
N PRO A 109 -18.57 -5.70 -2.76
CA PRO A 109 -18.56 -4.40 -2.08
C PRO A 109 -17.23 -4.12 -1.38
N LYS A 110 -16.51 -5.14 -0.93
CA LYS A 110 -15.19 -4.98 -0.31
C LYS A 110 -14.13 -4.56 -1.33
N PHE A 111 -14.13 -5.16 -2.53
CA PHE A 111 -13.26 -4.73 -3.61
C PHE A 111 -13.57 -3.31 -4.08
N VAL A 112 -14.84 -2.94 -4.18
CA VAL A 112 -15.26 -1.58 -4.53
C VAL A 112 -14.79 -0.59 -3.46
N ALA A 113 -14.97 -0.88 -2.18
CA ALA A 113 -14.51 -0.03 -1.09
C ALA A 113 -12.98 0.16 -1.12
N ALA A 114 -12.22 -0.90 -1.37
CA ALA A 114 -10.77 -0.83 -1.53
C ALA A 114 -10.38 0.02 -2.76
N ALA A 115 -11.07 -0.13 -3.88
CA ALA A 115 -10.83 0.62 -5.11
C ALA A 115 -11.11 2.12 -4.94
N ASP A 116 -12.15 2.48 -4.21
CA ASP A 116 -12.58 3.87 -4.00
C ASP A 116 -11.74 4.59 -2.94
N SER A 117 -11.14 3.87 -1.99
CA SER A 117 -10.26 4.46 -0.96
C SER A 117 -9.07 5.20 -1.54
N SER A 118 -8.45 4.67 -2.60
CA SER A 118 -7.34 5.33 -3.30
C SER A 118 -7.24 4.84 -4.75
N PRO A 119 -8.04 5.41 -5.66
CA PRO A 119 -8.16 4.96 -7.04
C PRO A 119 -6.86 4.98 -7.84
N ALA A 120 -5.95 5.90 -7.50
CA ALA A 120 -4.66 6.06 -8.18
C ALA A 120 -3.56 5.13 -7.66
N SER A 121 -3.73 4.54 -6.47
CA SER A 121 -2.75 3.63 -5.88
C SER A 121 -2.71 2.28 -6.61
N THR A 122 -1.58 1.58 -6.49
CA THR A 122 -1.45 0.23 -7.06
C THR A 122 -2.46 -0.76 -6.47
N PRO A 123 -2.65 -0.83 -5.13
CA PRO A 123 -3.67 -1.72 -4.56
C PRO A 123 -5.10 -1.30 -4.94
N GLY A 124 -5.40 0.00 -5.08
CA GLY A 124 -6.72 0.46 -5.53
C GLY A 124 -7.04 0.04 -6.97
N ARG A 125 -6.06 0.13 -7.87
CA ARG A 125 -6.22 -0.36 -9.25
C ARG A 125 -6.42 -1.88 -9.30
N LEU A 126 -5.68 -2.62 -8.48
CA LEU A 126 -5.83 -4.07 -8.36
C LEU A 126 -7.22 -4.44 -7.80
N ALA A 127 -7.69 -3.73 -6.78
CA ALA A 127 -9.03 -3.92 -6.24
C ALA A 127 -10.12 -3.69 -7.31
N ARG A 128 -9.95 -2.66 -8.15
CA ARG A 128 -10.88 -2.39 -9.26
C ARG A 128 -10.87 -3.49 -10.31
N LEU A 129 -9.71 -4.03 -10.65
CA LEU A 129 -9.60 -5.17 -11.55
C LEU A 129 -10.31 -6.40 -11.00
N ASN A 130 -10.11 -6.70 -9.71
CA ASN A 130 -10.78 -7.82 -9.05
C ASN A 130 -12.30 -7.59 -8.96
N ALA A 131 -12.76 -6.37 -8.65
CA ALA A 131 -14.18 -6.03 -8.68
C ALA A 131 -14.80 -6.28 -10.07
N ALA A 132 -14.12 -5.87 -11.14
CA ALA A 132 -14.57 -6.13 -12.51
C ALA A 132 -14.62 -7.64 -12.80
N SER A 133 -13.63 -8.42 -12.39
CA SER A 133 -13.62 -9.88 -12.54
C SER A 133 -14.81 -10.53 -11.82
N VAL A 134 -15.12 -10.06 -10.61
CA VAL A 134 -16.28 -10.53 -9.84
C VAL A 134 -17.59 -10.18 -10.53
N LEU A 135 -17.73 -8.97 -11.09
CA LEU A 135 -18.92 -8.57 -11.86
C LEU A 135 -19.12 -9.48 -13.07
N VAL A 136 -18.06 -9.76 -13.82
CA VAL A 136 -18.10 -10.70 -14.96
C VAL A 136 -18.53 -12.09 -14.50
N ALA A 137 -17.98 -12.61 -13.40
CA ALA A 137 -18.35 -13.91 -12.85
C ALA A 137 -19.81 -13.96 -12.37
N LEU A 138 -20.36 -12.82 -11.91
CA LEU A 138 -21.78 -12.69 -11.54
C LEU A 138 -22.70 -12.46 -12.75
N GLY A 139 -22.17 -12.31 -13.98
CA GLY A 139 -22.94 -11.99 -15.18
C GLY A 139 -23.49 -10.56 -15.21
N ARG A 140 -22.90 -9.63 -14.44
CA ARG A 140 -23.28 -8.21 -14.36
C ARG A 140 -22.32 -7.41 -15.20
N PHE A 141 -22.75 -6.99 -16.39
CA PHE A 141 -21.93 -6.31 -17.40
C PHE A 141 -22.26 -4.82 -17.56
N ASP A 142 -23.05 -4.25 -16.69
CA ASP A 142 -23.52 -2.85 -16.64
C ASP A 142 -22.68 -1.92 -15.79
#